data_55831c2a99c9212416127daa27f84e96
#
_entry.id   55831c2a99c9212416127daa27f84e96
#
_cell.length_a   1.000
_cell.length_b   1.000
_cell.length_c   1.000
_cell.angle_alpha   90.00
_cell.angle_beta   90.00
_cell.angle_gamma   90.00
#
_symmetry.space_group_name_H-M   'P 1'
#
loop_
_entity.id
_entity.type
_entity.pdbx_description
1 polymer ?
#
loop_
_entity_poly.entity_id
_entity_poly.type
_entity_poly.pdbx_seq_one_letter_code
_entity_poly.pdbx_strand_id
1 'polypeptide(L)'
;MKQKTLKGSFTLCGKGLHTGLSLTVTFNPAPENHGYKIQRIDIDGMPVIDAVAENVVDTQRGTVLGKGDIRISTVEHALSALYALGIDNCLLQVNGPEFPILDGSAVKYVEKIQEVGIEEQNAPKDFYVIRKKIEVKDEESGSCITILPDEEMSLTTMCSFESKFINSQFATLDDISQYAAEIAPARTFVFVRDIEPLLQANLIKGGDLDNAIVMYERQTTQERLDMLADMLHVEHRDATELGYIQHKPLVWENECTRHKLLDVIGDMALIGKPIKGRIIATRPGHTINNRFAREMRKEIRKHEIQAPFYDPNEPPVMDVNRIRELLPHRYPMQLVDKIIEIGPTSIVGVKNITANEPFFQGHFPQEPVMPGVLQIEAMAQTGGILVLNSVEEPERWSTYFMKIDGVKFRQKVVPGDTLLFKVELLAPLRHGISSMKGYVFVGDKVVSEATFTAQIVKNK
;
A
#
# COMPACT_ATOMS: atom_id res chain seq x y z
N MET A 1 -6.65 -0.04 -17.27
CA MET A 1 -7.58 0.53 -16.25
C MET A 1 -7.00 1.85 -15.74
N LYS A 2 -7.86 2.78 -15.33
CA LYS A 2 -7.48 4.06 -14.73
C LYS A 2 -7.62 4.01 -13.21
N GLN A 3 -6.88 4.87 -12.50
CA GLN A 3 -7.08 5.08 -11.07
C GLN A 3 -8.46 5.67 -10.80
N LYS A 4 -8.95 5.45 -9.57
CA LYS A 4 -10.28 5.88 -9.14
C LYS A 4 -10.21 6.62 -7.80
N THR A 5 -11.08 7.62 -7.65
CA THR A 5 -11.33 8.32 -6.40
C THR A 5 -12.85 8.46 -6.18
N LEU A 6 -13.25 9.02 -5.05
CA LEU A 6 -14.65 9.34 -4.79
C LEU A 6 -15.10 10.53 -5.65
N LYS A 7 -16.35 10.53 -6.08
CA LYS A 7 -16.93 11.66 -6.84
C LYS A 7 -17.24 12.86 -5.95
N GLY A 8 -17.44 12.63 -4.65
CA GLY A 8 -17.70 13.65 -3.65
C GLY A 8 -17.32 13.18 -2.25
N SER A 9 -17.44 14.04 -1.26
CA SER A 9 -17.15 13.71 0.14
C SER A 9 -18.39 13.22 0.86
N PHE A 10 -18.20 12.34 1.85
CA PHE A 10 -19.25 11.95 2.78
C PHE A 10 -18.68 11.76 4.20
N THR A 11 -19.55 11.82 5.20
CA THR A 11 -19.19 11.67 6.61
C THR A 11 -20.03 10.56 7.25
N LEU A 12 -19.38 9.73 8.06
CA LEU A 12 -20.00 8.74 8.94
C LEU A 12 -19.71 9.08 10.39
N CYS A 13 -20.70 8.91 11.25
CA CYS A 13 -20.62 9.17 12.69
C CYS A 13 -20.97 7.91 13.47
N GLY A 14 -20.29 7.66 14.57
CA GLY A 14 -20.59 6.53 15.44
C GLY A 14 -19.69 6.49 16.67
N LYS A 15 -19.81 5.43 17.46
CA LYS A 15 -18.95 5.19 18.62
C LYS A 15 -17.67 4.48 18.19
N GLY A 16 -16.57 4.78 18.85
CA GLY A 16 -15.35 3.94 18.80
C GLY A 16 -15.56 2.67 19.58
N LEU A 17 -15.17 1.52 19.02
CA LEU A 17 -15.30 0.20 19.69
C LEU A 17 -14.55 0.16 21.02
N HIS A 18 -13.28 0.61 21.01
CA HIS A 18 -12.42 0.51 22.18
C HIS A 18 -12.50 1.74 23.07
N THR A 19 -12.59 2.93 22.50
CA THR A 19 -12.60 4.19 23.25
C THR A 19 -13.97 4.57 23.78
N GLY A 20 -15.05 4.14 23.13
CA GLY A 20 -16.42 4.58 23.41
C GLY A 20 -16.69 6.04 23.03
N LEU A 21 -15.73 6.74 22.43
CA LEU A 21 -15.88 8.14 22.03
C LEU A 21 -16.86 8.29 20.88
N SER A 22 -17.54 9.44 20.80
CA SER A 22 -18.30 9.84 19.63
C SER A 22 -17.33 10.32 18.55
N LEU A 23 -17.26 9.61 17.44
CA LEU A 23 -16.28 9.80 16.38
C LEU A 23 -16.96 10.09 15.05
N THR A 24 -16.28 10.88 14.26
CA THR A 24 -16.65 11.14 12.86
C THR A 24 -15.47 10.83 11.96
N VAL A 25 -15.76 10.21 10.83
CA VAL A 25 -14.79 10.01 9.75
C VAL A 25 -15.38 10.56 8.45
N THR A 26 -14.64 11.46 7.80
CA THR A 26 -14.99 12.04 6.50
C THR A 26 -14.07 11.49 5.42
N PHE A 27 -14.68 10.95 4.38
CA PHE A 27 -14.00 10.44 3.19
C PHE A 27 -14.02 11.53 2.12
N ASN A 28 -12.85 11.91 1.63
CA ASN A 28 -12.70 12.94 0.63
C ASN A 28 -12.04 12.40 -0.65
N PRO A 29 -12.47 12.89 -1.83
CA PRO A 29 -11.70 12.67 -3.06
C PRO A 29 -10.24 13.10 -2.87
N ALA A 30 -9.34 12.39 -3.52
CA ALA A 30 -7.91 12.73 -3.47
C ALA A 30 -7.30 12.69 -4.87
N PRO A 31 -6.22 13.44 -5.12
CA PRO A 31 -5.58 13.49 -6.43
C PRO A 31 -4.96 12.15 -6.81
N GLU A 32 -4.58 12.03 -8.09
CA GLU A 32 -3.87 10.88 -8.63
C GLU A 32 -2.60 10.55 -7.83
N ASN A 33 -2.32 9.26 -7.65
CA ASN A 33 -1.16 8.75 -6.91
C ASN A 33 -1.11 9.16 -5.42
N HIS A 34 -2.24 9.58 -4.86
CA HIS A 34 -2.32 9.97 -3.46
C HIS A 34 -2.28 8.76 -2.52
N GLY A 35 -2.88 7.63 -2.94
CA GLY A 35 -3.11 6.47 -2.08
C GLY A 35 -4.12 6.76 -0.97
N TYR A 36 -4.10 5.96 0.08
CA TYR A 36 -4.93 6.22 1.27
C TYR A 36 -4.13 6.96 2.33
N LYS A 37 -4.65 8.08 2.79
CA LYS A 37 -4.05 8.86 3.88
C LYS A 37 -5.10 9.18 4.91
N ILE A 38 -4.72 9.12 6.18
CA ILE A 38 -5.60 9.41 7.31
C ILE A 38 -5.08 10.65 8.03
N GLN A 39 -5.95 11.63 8.18
CA GLN A 39 -5.66 12.91 8.82
C GLN A 39 -6.42 13.04 10.14
N ARG A 40 -5.71 13.34 11.24
CA ARG A 40 -6.28 13.66 12.55
C ARG A 40 -6.61 15.14 12.60
N ILE A 41 -7.92 15.46 12.53
CA ILE A 41 -8.38 16.86 12.51
C ILE A 41 -8.62 17.46 13.90
N ASP A 42 -8.54 16.66 14.95
CA ASP A 42 -8.65 17.05 16.35
C ASP A 42 -7.29 17.39 17.00
N ILE A 43 -6.19 17.24 16.26
CA ILE A 43 -4.83 17.53 16.71
C ILE A 43 -4.31 18.77 15.97
N ASP A 44 -3.65 19.67 16.68
CA ASP A 44 -3.02 20.85 16.08
C ASP A 44 -2.05 20.47 14.96
N GLY A 45 -2.10 21.21 13.85
CA GLY A 45 -1.34 20.91 12.65
C GLY A 45 -1.92 19.79 11.79
N MET A 46 -3.05 19.17 12.20
CA MET A 46 -3.79 18.16 11.46
C MET A 46 -2.89 17.12 10.78
N PRO A 47 -2.12 16.36 11.57
CA PRO A 47 -1.12 15.44 11.04
C PRO A 47 -1.73 14.35 10.17
N VAL A 48 -0.98 13.95 9.13
CA VAL A 48 -1.36 12.94 8.15
C VAL A 48 -0.49 11.71 8.29
N ILE A 49 -1.11 10.53 8.26
CA ILE A 49 -0.46 9.22 8.26
C ILE A 49 -0.82 8.51 6.95
N ASP A 50 0.18 8.05 6.21
CA ASP A 50 -0.04 7.17 5.07
C ASP A 50 -0.53 5.80 5.57
N ALA A 51 -1.63 5.29 5.00
CA ALA A 51 -2.16 3.98 5.32
C ALA A 51 -1.36 2.88 4.62
N VAL A 52 -0.18 2.59 5.15
CA VAL A 52 0.75 1.57 4.65
C VAL A 52 1.26 0.69 5.79
N ALA A 53 1.64 -0.54 5.47
CA ALA A 53 2.00 -1.56 6.44
C ALA A 53 3.16 -1.15 7.38
N GLU A 54 4.10 -0.30 6.92
CA GLU A 54 5.19 0.21 7.75
C GLU A 54 4.71 1.11 8.89
N ASN A 55 3.57 1.78 8.73
CA ASN A 55 2.98 2.66 9.73
C ASN A 55 2.06 1.92 10.73
N VAL A 56 1.90 0.61 10.60
CA VAL A 56 1.18 -0.19 11.59
C VAL A 56 2.05 -0.35 12.84
N VAL A 57 1.53 0.07 13.98
CA VAL A 57 2.25 0.10 15.28
C VAL A 57 1.69 -0.88 16.30
N ASP A 58 0.43 -1.35 16.13
CA ASP A 58 -0.19 -2.37 16.94
C ASP A 58 -1.19 -3.18 16.12
N THR A 59 -1.34 -4.48 16.48
CA THR A 59 -2.20 -5.44 15.78
C THR A 59 -2.95 -6.37 16.73
N GLN A 60 -2.99 -6.08 18.03
CA GLN A 60 -3.55 -7.00 19.03
C GLN A 60 -5.07 -7.15 18.93
N ARG A 61 -5.80 -6.08 18.61
CA ARG A 61 -7.27 -6.07 18.61
C ARG A 61 -7.88 -5.36 17.40
N GLY A 62 -7.08 -5.05 16.41
CA GLY A 62 -7.41 -4.33 15.21
C GLY A 62 -6.14 -3.75 14.64
N THR A 63 -6.23 -3.12 13.50
CA THR A 63 -5.08 -2.49 12.87
C THR A 63 -4.95 -1.05 13.37
N VAL A 64 -3.83 -0.75 14.02
CA VAL A 64 -3.51 0.60 14.53
C VAL A 64 -2.39 1.22 13.70
N LEU A 65 -2.69 2.30 13.02
CA LEU A 65 -1.70 3.12 12.32
C LEU A 65 -1.11 4.17 13.28
N GLY A 66 0.18 4.45 13.15
CA GLY A 66 0.86 5.43 14.01
C GLY A 66 2.02 6.15 13.34
N LYS A 67 2.27 7.39 13.82
CA LYS A 67 3.43 8.20 13.44
C LYS A 67 3.81 9.09 14.63
N GLY A 68 5.00 8.89 15.18
CA GLY A 68 5.36 9.48 16.47
C GLY A 68 4.37 9.03 17.56
N ASP A 69 3.76 9.97 18.26
CA ASP A 69 2.78 9.71 19.33
C ASP A 69 1.33 9.58 18.82
N ILE A 70 1.10 9.85 17.53
CA ILE A 70 -0.23 9.81 16.94
C ILE A 70 -0.63 8.37 16.66
N ARG A 71 -1.86 8.00 17.02
CA ARG A 71 -2.44 6.67 16.81
C ARG A 71 -3.84 6.80 16.21
N ILE A 72 -4.19 5.86 15.32
CA ILE A 72 -5.53 5.72 14.75
C ILE A 72 -5.82 4.23 14.64
N SER A 73 -6.85 3.75 15.33
CA SER A 73 -7.24 2.33 15.38
C SER A 73 -8.50 2.03 14.57
N THR A 74 -8.80 0.74 14.38
CA THR A 74 -10.02 0.22 13.74
C THR A 74 -10.20 0.74 12.31
N VAL A 75 -9.10 0.77 11.55
CA VAL A 75 -9.08 1.30 10.18
C VAL A 75 -9.46 0.25 9.12
N GLU A 76 -9.39 -1.03 9.46
CA GLU A 76 -9.53 -2.20 8.58
C GLU A 76 -10.86 -2.23 7.84
N HIS A 77 -11.99 -1.93 8.49
CA HIS A 77 -13.33 -1.97 7.87
C HIS A 77 -13.47 -0.92 6.76
N ALA A 78 -13.02 0.31 7.04
CA ALA A 78 -13.02 1.40 6.08
C ALA A 78 -12.08 1.12 4.88
N LEU A 79 -10.88 0.64 5.18
CA LEU A 79 -9.88 0.30 4.15
C LEU A 79 -10.32 -0.88 3.29
N SER A 80 -11.01 -1.89 3.86
CA SER A 80 -11.55 -3.01 3.09
C SER A 80 -12.58 -2.55 2.06
N ALA A 81 -13.48 -1.64 2.44
CA ALA A 81 -14.49 -1.09 1.53
C ALA A 81 -13.85 -0.29 0.39
N LEU A 82 -12.88 0.59 0.69
CA LEU A 82 -12.16 1.35 -0.33
C LEU A 82 -11.41 0.44 -1.30
N TYR A 83 -10.67 -0.52 -0.78
CA TYR A 83 -9.86 -1.44 -1.58
C TYR A 83 -10.73 -2.31 -2.49
N ALA A 84 -11.77 -2.94 -1.93
CA ALA A 84 -12.65 -3.85 -2.67
C ALA A 84 -13.48 -3.12 -3.74
N LEU A 85 -13.89 -1.88 -3.52
CA LEU A 85 -14.59 -1.07 -4.51
C LEU A 85 -13.65 -0.41 -5.53
N GLY A 86 -12.34 -0.69 -5.43
CA GLY A 86 -11.35 -0.27 -6.41
C GLY A 86 -11.01 1.22 -6.35
N ILE A 87 -11.27 1.90 -5.24
CA ILE A 87 -10.80 3.27 -4.99
C ILE A 87 -9.28 3.22 -4.81
N ASP A 88 -8.54 4.05 -5.51
CA ASP A 88 -7.08 4.12 -5.41
C ASP A 88 -6.63 5.28 -4.51
N ASN A 89 -7.39 6.37 -4.51
CA ASN A 89 -7.00 7.62 -3.88
C ASN A 89 -8.12 8.17 -2.99
N CYS A 90 -7.87 8.30 -1.68
CA CYS A 90 -8.82 8.83 -0.71
C CYS A 90 -8.09 9.49 0.46
N LEU A 91 -8.56 10.67 0.90
CA LEU A 91 -8.16 11.30 2.15
C LEU A 91 -9.26 11.08 3.18
N LEU A 92 -8.92 10.40 4.28
CA LEU A 92 -9.82 10.12 5.39
C LEU A 92 -9.50 11.07 6.55
N GLN A 93 -10.47 11.88 6.96
CA GLN A 93 -10.31 12.82 8.09
C GLN A 93 -11.08 12.28 9.29
N VAL A 94 -10.42 12.15 10.43
CA VAL A 94 -11.02 11.63 11.67
C VAL A 94 -10.78 12.58 12.83
N ASN A 95 -11.81 12.76 13.67
CA ASN A 95 -11.79 13.67 14.84
C ASN A 95 -11.35 12.98 16.14
N GLY A 96 -10.65 11.84 16.06
CA GLY A 96 -10.23 11.10 17.25
C GLY A 96 -9.27 9.94 16.93
N PRO A 97 -8.86 9.17 17.97
CA PRO A 97 -7.84 8.13 17.85
C PRO A 97 -8.34 6.81 17.28
N GLU A 98 -9.59 6.74 16.83
CA GLU A 98 -10.23 5.51 16.38
C GLU A 98 -11.26 5.82 15.29
N PHE A 99 -11.52 4.88 14.37
CA PHE A 99 -12.63 4.96 13.45
C PHE A 99 -13.92 4.45 14.13
N PRO A 100 -15.10 5.01 13.80
CA PRO A 100 -16.34 4.52 14.37
C PRO A 100 -16.61 3.09 13.94
N ILE A 101 -17.02 2.24 14.91
CA ILE A 101 -17.32 0.82 14.64
C ILE A 101 -18.60 0.63 13.83
N LEU A 102 -19.49 1.58 13.86
CA LEU A 102 -20.81 1.56 13.20
C LEU A 102 -21.63 0.34 13.65
N ASP A 103 -22.01 -0.55 12.73
CA ASP A 103 -22.70 -1.81 12.98
C ASP A 103 -21.76 -3.03 13.08
N GLY A 104 -20.46 -2.79 13.17
CA GLY A 104 -19.44 -3.84 13.24
C GLY A 104 -19.06 -4.47 11.91
N SER A 105 -19.65 -4.02 10.81
CA SER A 105 -19.39 -4.48 9.44
C SER A 105 -18.77 -3.38 8.57
N ALA A 106 -18.58 -3.64 7.27
CA ALA A 106 -18.18 -2.61 6.32
C ALA A 106 -19.33 -2.09 5.44
N VAL A 107 -20.57 -2.57 5.65
CA VAL A 107 -21.71 -2.27 4.77
C VAL A 107 -22.00 -0.78 4.70
N LYS A 108 -21.88 -0.04 5.82
CA LYS A 108 -22.15 1.40 5.86
C LYS A 108 -21.16 2.23 5.05
N TYR A 109 -19.90 1.78 5.01
CA TYR A 109 -18.87 2.38 4.14
C TYR A 109 -19.19 2.13 2.66
N VAL A 110 -19.55 0.88 2.31
CA VAL A 110 -19.93 0.50 0.94
C VAL A 110 -21.14 1.28 0.45
N GLU A 111 -22.23 1.35 1.26
CA GLU A 111 -23.44 2.10 0.92
C GLU A 111 -23.12 3.57 0.60
N LYS A 112 -22.31 4.23 1.44
CA LYS A 112 -21.95 5.64 1.25
C LYS A 112 -21.01 5.87 0.07
N ILE A 113 -20.08 4.98 -0.20
CA ILE A 113 -19.22 5.06 -1.39
C ILE A 113 -20.07 4.92 -2.67
N GLN A 114 -21.02 3.98 -2.68
CA GLN A 114 -21.92 3.79 -3.82
C GLN A 114 -22.88 4.96 -4.01
N GLU A 115 -23.41 5.55 -2.91
CA GLU A 115 -24.29 6.72 -2.93
C GLU A 115 -23.58 7.95 -3.52
N VAL A 116 -22.35 8.23 -3.07
CA VAL A 116 -21.59 9.40 -3.53
C VAL A 116 -21.00 9.20 -4.93
N GLY A 117 -20.79 7.95 -5.31
CA GLY A 117 -20.24 7.55 -6.60
C GLY A 117 -18.72 7.59 -6.68
N ILE A 118 -18.21 7.01 -7.75
CA ILE A 118 -16.79 6.81 -8.04
C ILE A 118 -16.44 7.56 -9.33
N GLU A 119 -15.28 8.21 -9.34
CA GLU A 119 -14.76 8.96 -10.49
C GLU A 119 -13.44 8.34 -10.98
N GLU A 120 -13.31 8.14 -12.30
CA GLU A 120 -12.06 7.75 -12.93
C GLU A 120 -11.12 8.94 -13.11
N GLN A 121 -9.84 8.73 -12.80
CA GLN A 121 -8.78 9.72 -12.93
C GLN A 121 -7.92 9.44 -14.17
N ASN A 122 -7.09 10.41 -14.60
CA ASN A 122 -6.30 10.22 -15.83
C ASN A 122 -5.03 9.38 -15.64
N ALA A 123 -4.61 9.11 -14.41
CA ALA A 123 -3.47 8.25 -14.13
C ALA A 123 -3.79 6.76 -14.38
N PRO A 124 -2.86 5.97 -14.92
CA PRO A 124 -3.03 4.52 -15.06
C PRO A 124 -3.06 3.84 -13.69
N LYS A 125 -3.88 2.80 -13.55
CA LYS A 125 -3.89 1.94 -12.37
C LYS A 125 -2.76 0.92 -12.48
N ASP A 126 -1.86 0.94 -11.52
CA ASP A 126 -0.66 0.11 -11.50
C ASP A 126 -0.87 -1.12 -10.59
N PHE A 127 -1.18 -2.26 -11.21
CA PHE A 127 -1.35 -3.52 -10.52
C PHE A 127 -0.02 -4.23 -10.29
N TYR A 128 0.17 -4.80 -9.12
CA TYR A 128 1.22 -5.76 -8.89
C TYR A 128 0.71 -7.18 -9.17
N VAL A 129 1.23 -7.78 -10.25
CA VAL A 129 0.86 -9.15 -10.66
C VAL A 129 1.78 -10.15 -9.98
N ILE A 130 1.21 -11.08 -9.24
CA ILE A 130 1.95 -12.15 -8.57
C ILE A 130 2.47 -13.14 -9.61
N ARG A 131 3.78 -13.38 -9.62
CA ARG A 131 4.44 -14.30 -10.59
C ARG A 131 4.95 -15.59 -9.95
N LYS A 132 5.07 -15.62 -8.63
CA LYS A 132 5.54 -16.78 -7.86
C LYS A 132 4.80 -16.85 -6.54
N LYS A 133 4.74 -18.04 -5.93
CA LYS A 133 4.22 -18.21 -4.57
C LYS A 133 5.00 -17.34 -3.58
N ILE A 134 4.27 -16.58 -2.76
CA ILE A 134 4.80 -15.89 -1.58
C ILE A 134 4.02 -16.40 -0.37
N GLU A 135 4.72 -16.71 0.71
CA GLU A 135 4.11 -17.31 1.90
C GLU A 135 4.72 -16.72 3.16
N VAL A 136 3.87 -16.37 4.11
CA VAL A 136 4.26 -15.95 5.47
C VAL A 136 3.56 -16.84 6.46
N LYS A 137 4.35 -17.48 7.34
CA LYS A 137 3.87 -18.38 8.38
C LYS A 137 4.24 -17.88 9.76
N ASP A 138 3.44 -18.25 10.70
CA ASP A 138 3.72 -18.16 12.12
C ASP A 138 3.56 -19.56 12.72
N GLU A 139 4.69 -20.17 13.05
CA GLU A 139 4.74 -21.57 13.54
C GLU A 139 4.11 -21.72 14.92
N GLU A 140 4.10 -20.66 15.74
CA GLU A 140 3.54 -20.69 17.09
C GLU A 140 2.01 -20.70 17.06
N SER A 141 1.40 -19.81 16.29
CA SER A 141 -0.07 -19.71 16.17
C SER A 141 -0.66 -20.65 15.12
N GLY A 142 0.18 -21.21 14.24
CA GLY A 142 -0.25 -21.97 13.07
C GLY A 142 -0.93 -21.10 12.00
N SER A 143 -0.77 -19.78 12.08
CA SER A 143 -1.30 -18.83 11.11
C SER A 143 -0.45 -18.80 9.84
N CYS A 144 -1.10 -18.75 8.70
CA CYS A 144 -0.41 -18.72 7.40
C CYS A 144 -1.18 -17.91 6.38
N ILE A 145 -0.46 -17.06 5.63
CA ILE A 145 -1.01 -16.40 4.43
C ILE A 145 -0.12 -16.75 3.26
N THR A 146 -0.73 -17.29 2.22
CA THR A 146 -0.08 -17.63 0.96
C THR A 146 -0.76 -16.85 -0.16
N ILE A 147 0.02 -16.29 -1.08
CA ILE A 147 -0.49 -15.78 -2.35
C ILE A 147 0.14 -16.55 -3.51
N LEU A 148 -0.70 -16.89 -4.47
CA LEU A 148 -0.35 -17.63 -5.68
C LEU A 148 -0.61 -16.76 -6.91
N PRO A 149 0.10 -17.01 -8.04
CA PRO A 149 -0.20 -16.37 -9.31
C PRO A 149 -1.65 -16.61 -9.72
N ASP A 150 -2.33 -15.53 -10.13
CA ASP A 150 -3.66 -15.55 -10.72
C ASP A 150 -3.85 -14.27 -11.55
N GLU A 151 -4.78 -14.29 -12.51
CA GLU A 151 -5.06 -13.13 -13.37
C GLU A 151 -5.92 -12.08 -12.69
N GLU A 152 -6.74 -12.48 -11.71
CA GLU A 152 -7.58 -11.60 -10.90
C GLU A 152 -7.33 -11.83 -9.41
N MET A 153 -7.88 -10.96 -8.57
CA MET A 153 -7.79 -11.10 -7.12
C MET A 153 -8.91 -11.99 -6.60
N SER A 154 -8.53 -13.08 -5.95
CA SER A 154 -9.45 -13.96 -5.22
C SER A 154 -8.91 -14.28 -3.83
N LEU A 155 -9.80 -14.57 -2.89
CA LEU A 155 -9.44 -14.84 -1.49
C LEU A 155 -10.18 -16.06 -0.95
N THR A 156 -9.46 -16.86 -0.16
CA THR A 156 -10.04 -17.93 0.65
C THR A 156 -9.52 -17.78 2.07
N THR A 157 -10.41 -17.80 3.05
CA THR A 157 -10.06 -17.69 4.46
C THR A 157 -10.57 -18.92 5.20
N MET A 158 -9.72 -19.52 6.02
CA MET A 158 -10.06 -20.65 6.89
C MET A 158 -9.74 -20.31 8.35
N CYS A 159 -10.74 -20.39 9.21
CA CYS A 159 -10.65 -20.13 10.64
C CYS A 159 -10.91 -21.39 11.44
N SER A 160 -10.13 -21.60 12.50
CA SER A 160 -10.39 -22.61 13.49
C SER A 160 -10.52 -21.91 14.85
N PHE A 161 -11.69 -22.01 15.46
CA PHE A 161 -12.02 -21.26 16.69
C PHE A 161 -11.70 -22.02 17.97
N GLU A 162 -11.17 -23.26 17.89
CA GLU A 162 -10.85 -24.12 19.03
C GLU A 162 -12.03 -24.30 20.02
N SER A 163 -13.22 -24.36 19.48
CA SER A 163 -14.48 -24.46 20.20
C SER A 163 -15.24 -25.71 19.80
N LYS A 164 -15.93 -26.32 20.76
CA LYS A 164 -16.85 -27.44 20.48
C LYS A 164 -18.16 -26.96 19.85
N PHE A 165 -18.51 -25.71 20.04
CA PHE A 165 -19.73 -25.11 19.52
C PHE A 165 -19.54 -24.59 18.09
N ILE A 166 -18.40 -23.95 17.83
CA ILE A 166 -18.07 -23.42 16.50
C ILE A 166 -16.91 -24.23 15.93
N ASN A 167 -17.20 -25.01 14.91
CA ASN A 167 -16.20 -25.77 14.17
C ASN A 167 -15.31 -24.85 13.29
N SER A 168 -14.31 -25.44 12.67
CA SER A 168 -13.56 -24.75 11.61
C SER A 168 -14.51 -24.32 10.50
N GLN A 169 -14.39 -23.09 10.09
CA GLN A 169 -15.19 -22.47 9.03
C GLN A 169 -14.28 -21.95 7.94
N PHE A 170 -14.82 -21.86 6.73
CA PHE A 170 -14.13 -21.19 5.61
C PHE A 170 -15.08 -20.19 4.93
N ALA A 171 -14.49 -19.21 4.27
CA ALA A 171 -15.17 -18.27 3.39
C ALA A 171 -14.32 -18.02 2.15
N THR A 172 -14.95 -17.86 0.99
CA THR A 172 -14.30 -17.52 -0.27
C THR A 172 -14.90 -16.26 -0.86
N LEU A 173 -14.07 -15.53 -1.58
CA LEU A 173 -14.46 -14.43 -2.46
C LEU A 173 -13.69 -14.63 -3.77
N ASP A 174 -14.33 -15.25 -4.74
CA ASP A 174 -13.70 -15.62 -6.01
C ASP A 174 -13.59 -14.41 -6.96
N ASP A 175 -14.44 -13.41 -6.79
CA ASP A 175 -14.43 -12.14 -7.50
C ASP A 175 -14.60 -10.98 -6.52
N ILE A 176 -13.61 -10.09 -6.47
CA ILE A 176 -13.62 -8.93 -5.57
C ILE A 176 -14.84 -8.01 -5.81
N SER A 177 -15.45 -8.02 -7.00
CA SER A 177 -16.67 -7.25 -7.29
C SER A 177 -17.88 -7.68 -6.46
N GLN A 178 -17.89 -8.92 -5.96
CA GLN A 178 -18.94 -9.48 -5.11
C GLN A 178 -18.79 -9.09 -3.62
N TYR A 179 -17.70 -8.38 -3.26
CA TYR A 179 -17.41 -7.98 -1.88
C TYR A 179 -18.58 -7.28 -1.19
N ALA A 180 -19.24 -6.35 -1.88
CA ALA A 180 -20.34 -5.57 -1.32
C ALA A 180 -21.52 -6.43 -0.84
N ALA A 181 -21.81 -7.52 -1.59
CA ALA A 181 -22.92 -8.42 -1.28
C ALA A 181 -22.53 -9.55 -0.33
N GLU A 182 -21.31 -10.09 -0.48
CA GLU A 182 -20.94 -11.34 0.19
C GLU A 182 -20.08 -11.16 1.44
N ILE A 183 -19.35 -10.06 1.56
CA ILE A 183 -18.37 -9.87 2.64
C ILE A 183 -18.66 -8.63 3.48
N ALA A 184 -18.97 -7.49 2.86
CA ALA A 184 -19.15 -6.24 3.56
C ALA A 184 -20.17 -6.28 4.72
N PRO A 185 -21.29 -7.05 4.66
CA PRO A 185 -22.24 -7.15 5.75
C PRO A 185 -21.78 -8.02 6.95
N ALA A 186 -20.65 -8.71 6.86
CA ALA A 186 -20.16 -9.56 7.93
C ALA A 186 -19.69 -8.73 9.13
N ARG A 187 -20.32 -8.94 10.28
CA ARG A 187 -20.04 -8.19 11.51
C ARG A 187 -18.85 -8.79 12.27
N THR A 188 -18.15 -7.91 13.00
CA THR A 188 -17.12 -8.31 13.96
C THR A 188 -17.70 -9.17 15.09
N PHE A 189 -16.85 -9.89 15.80
CA PHE A 189 -17.25 -10.81 16.83
C PHE A 189 -16.26 -10.86 18.00
N VAL A 190 -16.76 -11.31 19.15
CA VAL A 190 -15.97 -11.51 20.37
C VAL A 190 -16.45 -12.76 21.10
N PHE A 191 -15.53 -13.49 21.75
CA PHE A 191 -15.90 -14.57 22.64
C PHE A 191 -16.18 -14.05 24.05
N VAL A 192 -17.20 -14.60 24.74
CA VAL A 192 -17.51 -14.22 26.12
C VAL A 192 -16.28 -14.37 27.02
N ARG A 193 -15.44 -15.40 26.81
CA ARG A 193 -14.20 -15.62 27.56
C ARG A 193 -13.19 -14.46 27.45
N ASP A 194 -13.25 -13.68 26.35
CA ASP A 194 -12.33 -12.59 26.09
C ASP A 194 -12.86 -11.24 26.57
N ILE A 195 -14.15 -11.14 26.91
CA ILE A 195 -14.79 -9.87 27.31
C ILE A 195 -14.20 -9.32 28.60
N GLU A 196 -14.09 -10.16 29.64
CA GLU A 196 -13.56 -9.72 30.95
C GLU A 196 -12.12 -9.19 30.86
N PRO A 197 -11.14 -9.89 30.24
CA PRO A 197 -9.81 -9.33 30.00
C PRO A 197 -9.81 -8.04 29.18
N LEU A 198 -10.71 -7.88 28.22
CA LEU A 198 -10.84 -6.66 27.41
C LEU A 198 -11.33 -5.48 28.25
N LEU A 199 -12.34 -5.69 29.11
CA LEU A 199 -12.83 -4.66 30.03
C LEU A 199 -11.76 -4.26 31.05
N GLN A 200 -11.01 -5.24 31.60
CA GLN A 200 -9.88 -4.97 32.49
C GLN A 200 -8.76 -4.16 31.81
N ALA A 201 -8.55 -4.39 30.52
CA ALA A 201 -7.61 -3.61 29.69
C ALA A 201 -8.19 -2.24 29.25
N ASN A 202 -9.38 -1.85 29.76
CA ASN A 202 -10.05 -0.59 29.44
C ASN A 202 -10.43 -0.46 27.95
N LEU A 203 -10.66 -1.58 27.28
CA LEU A 203 -11.09 -1.70 25.87
C LEU A 203 -12.60 -1.98 25.78
N ILE A 204 -13.11 -2.06 24.55
CA ILE A 204 -14.51 -2.36 24.19
C ILE A 204 -15.58 -1.51 24.89
N LYS A 205 -15.27 -0.27 25.27
CA LYS A 205 -16.19 0.65 25.93
C LYS A 205 -17.40 1.04 25.08
N GLY A 206 -17.30 0.94 23.77
CA GLY A 206 -18.39 1.19 22.83
C GLY A 206 -18.98 -0.07 22.22
N GLY A 207 -18.50 -1.26 22.65
CA GLY A 207 -19.02 -2.54 22.21
C GLY A 207 -20.43 -2.80 22.76
N ASP A 208 -21.32 -3.25 21.88
CA ASP A 208 -22.68 -3.67 22.21
C ASP A 208 -23.16 -4.76 21.24
N LEU A 209 -24.36 -5.32 21.49
CA LEU A 209 -24.93 -6.40 20.67
C LEU A 209 -25.41 -5.92 19.28
N ASP A 210 -25.40 -4.62 19.01
CA ASP A 210 -25.74 -4.06 17.69
C ASP A 210 -24.52 -3.94 16.78
N ASN A 211 -23.30 -3.91 17.37
CA ASN A 211 -22.07 -3.72 16.64
C ASN A 211 -21.06 -4.88 16.73
N ALA A 212 -21.41 -5.96 17.44
CA ALA A 212 -20.57 -7.17 17.51
C ALA A 212 -21.43 -8.42 17.73
N ILE A 213 -21.01 -9.54 17.15
CA ILE A 213 -21.54 -10.86 17.47
C ILE A 213 -20.80 -11.38 18.68
N VAL A 214 -21.52 -11.69 19.77
CA VAL A 214 -20.93 -12.27 20.97
C VAL A 214 -21.10 -13.79 20.95
N MET A 215 -20.00 -14.54 21.09
CA MET A 215 -20.00 -16.00 21.06
C MET A 215 -19.80 -16.55 22.44
N TYR A 216 -20.84 -17.21 22.98
CA TYR A 216 -20.83 -17.96 24.22
C TYR A 216 -20.60 -19.45 23.92
N GLU A 217 -19.34 -19.85 23.83
CA GLU A 217 -18.95 -21.19 23.37
C GLU A 217 -18.40 -22.10 24.49
N ARG A 218 -18.16 -21.56 25.68
CA ARG A 218 -17.70 -22.28 26.87
C ARG A 218 -18.59 -21.92 28.02
N GLN A 219 -19.18 -22.95 28.63
CA GLN A 219 -19.99 -22.79 29.83
C GLN A 219 -19.17 -22.20 30.99
N THR A 220 -19.73 -21.20 31.65
CA THR A 220 -19.22 -20.61 32.89
C THR A 220 -20.27 -20.68 33.97
N THR A 221 -20.00 -20.18 35.18
CA THR A 221 -21.02 -20.12 36.26
C THR A 221 -22.06 -19.06 35.94
N GLN A 222 -23.30 -19.27 36.43
CA GLN A 222 -24.38 -18.31 36.23
C GLN A 222 -24.00 -16.93 36.77
N GLU A 223 -23.42 -16.88 37.99
CA GLU A 223 -23.03 -15.63 38.64
C GLU A 223 -22.03 -14.82 37.78
N ARG A 224 -21.07 -15.53 37.12
CA ARG A 224 -20.08 -14.87 36.27
C ARG A 224 -20.70 -14.34 34.96
N LEU A 225 -21.63 -15.11 34.37
CA LEU A 225 -22.32 -14.67 33.16
C LEU A 225 -23.21 -13.46 33.45
N ASP A 226 -23.94 -13.50 34.60
CA ASP A 226 -24.78 -12.38 35.04
C ASP A 226 -23.95 -11.14 35.34
N MET A 227 -22.80 -11.28 36.00
CA MET A 227 -21.89 -10.16 36.24
C MET A 227 -21.41 -9.49 34.91
N LEU A 228 -21.09 -10.29 33.90
CA LEU A 228 -20.69 -9.77 32.60
C LEU A 228 -21.87 -9.09 31.88
N ALA A 229 -23.08 -9.64 31.99
CA ALA A 229 -24.29 -9.06 31.45
C ALA A 229 -24.59 -7.69 32.09
N ASP A 230 -24.46 -7.58 33.42
CA ASP A 230 -24.63 -6.32 34.16
C ASP A 230 -23.58 -5.28 33.76
N MET A 231 -22.31 -5.68 33.59
CA MET A 231 -21.22 -4.79 33.17
C MET A 231 -21.44 -4.23 31.74
N LEU A 232 -22.07 -5.02 30.88
CA LEU A 232 -22.35 -4.66 29.47
C LEU A 232 -23.77 -4.11 29.29
N HIS A 233 -24.58 -4.05 30.36
CA HIS A 233 -25.98 -3.61 30.34
C HIS A 233 -26.86 -4.39 29.34
N VAL A 234 -26.65 -5.72 29.28
CA VAL A 234 -27.43 -6.65 28.46
C VAL A 234 -28.27 -7.59 29.34
N GLU A 235 -29.25 -8.26 28.73
CA GLU A 235 -30.12 -9.20 29.45
C GLU A 235 -29.36 -10.45 29.95
N HIS A 236 -29.72 -10.94 31.14
CA HIS A 236 -29.21 -12.20 31.67
C HIS A 236 -29.68 -13.39 30.83
N ARG A 237 -28.84 -14.43 30.75
CA ARG A 237 -29.10 -15.68 30.04
C ARG A 237 -28.81 -16.87 30.91
N ASP A 238 -29.44 -17.99 30.60
CA ASP A 238 -29.11 -19.27 31.22
C ASP A 238 -27.69 -19.71 30.83
N ALA A 239 -26.82 -19.91 31.80
CA ALA A 239 -25.45 -20.30 31.59
C ALA A 239 -25.28 -21.69 30.93
N THR A 240 -26.34 -22.51 30.87
CA THR A 240 -26.33 -23.80 30.15
C THR A 240 -26.58 -23.67 28.66
N GLU A 241 -27.10 -22.52 28.20
CA GLU A 241 -27.43 -22.26 26.79
C GLU A 241 -26.24 -21.65 26.02
N LEU A 242 -25.38 -22.51 25.46
CA LEU A 242 -24.32 -22.07 24.55
C LEU A 242 -24.90 -21.58 23.22
N GLY A 243 -24.23 -20.57 22.60
CA GLY A 243 -24.67 -20.05 21.31
C GLY A 243 -24.19 -18.65 21.02
N TYR A 244 -24.78 -18.05 20.02
CA TYR A 244 -24.56 -16.63 19.69
C TYR A 244 -25.49 -15.76 20.56
N ILE A 245 -24.92 -14.68 21.10
CA ILE A 245 -25.65 -13.61 21.79
C ILE A 245 -25.64 -12.40 20.89
N GLN A 246 -26.83 -12.00 20.39
CA GLN A 246 -26.96 -10.95 19.39
C GLN A 246 -28.41 -10.46 19.30
N HIS A 247 -28.59 -9.20 18.92
CA HIS A 247 -29.92 -8.64 18.65
C HIS A 247 -30.45 -9.01 17.26
N LYS A 248 -29.55 -9.18 16.28
CA LYS A 248 -29.91 -9.51 14.90
C LYS A 248 -29.40 -10.91 14.55
N PRO A 249 -30.18 -11.71 13.79
CA PRO A 249 -29.72 -13.03 13.36
C PRO A 249 -28.41 -12.92 12.54
N LEU A 250 -27.68 -14.03 12.47
CA LEU A 250 -26.52 -14.12 11.58
C LEU A 250 -26.98 -13.93 10.12
N VAL A 251 -26.18 -13.19 9.35
CA VAL A 251 -26.41 -13.05 7.90
C VAL A 251 -26.05 -14.37 7.19
N TRP A 252 -25.01 -15.05 7.68
CA TRP A 252 -24.58 -16.37 7.22
C TRP A 252 -24.09 -17.21 8.40
N GLU A 253 -24.19 -18.52 8.28
CA GLU A 253 -23.66 -19.44 9.31
C GLU A 253 -22.15 -19.25 9.53
N ASN A 254 -21.40 -18.84 8.49
CA ASN A 254 -19.97 -18.56 8.53
C ASN A 254 -19.64 -17.06 8.60
N GLU A 255 -20.54 -16.23 9.15
CA GLU A 255 -20.38 -14.77 9.19
C GLU A 255 -19.06 -14.37 9.87
N CYS A 256 -18.67 -15.02 10.95
CA CYS A 256 -17.41 -14.73 11.65
C CYS A 256 -16.18 -14.95 10.76
N THR A 257 -16.20 -15.97 9.90
CA THR A 257 -15.08 -16.21 8.96
C THR A 257 -15.13 -15.26 7.75
N ARG A 258 -16.33 -14.85 7.32
CA ARG A 258 -16.46 -13.77 6.31
C ARG A 258 -15.93 -12.45 6.86
N HIS A 259 -16.17 -12.16 8.14
CA HIS A 259 -15.56 -11.01 8.79
C HIS A 259 -14.02 -11.11 8.82
N LYS A 260 -13.45 -12.28 9.09
CA LYS A 260 -11.98 -12.46 8.98
C LYS A 260 -11.46 -12.28 7.55
N LEU A 261 -12.26 -12.59 6.54
CA LEU A 261 -11.91 -12.28 5.15
C LEU A 261 -11.96 -10.76 4.88
N LEU A 262 -12.95 -10.04 5.45
CA LEU A 262 -13.02 -8.59 5.43
C LEU A 262 -11.76 -7.97 6.03
N ASP A 263 -11.32 -8.45 7.22
CA ASP A 263 -10.09 -8.01 7.89
C ASP A 263 -8.86 -8.22 7.01
N VAL A 264 -8.75 -9.38 6.33
CA VAL A 264 -7.65 -9.65 5.39
C VAL A 264 -7.65 -8.62 4.27
N ILE A 265 -8.79 -8.31 3.65
CA ILE A 265 -8.86 -7.30 2.58
C ILE A 265 -8.45 -5.92 3.07
N GLY A 266 -8.92 -5.51 4.26
CA GLY A 266 -8.56 -4.23 4.86
C GLY A 266 -7.07 -4.10 5.16
N ASP A 267 -6.46 -5.16 5.68
CA ASP A 267 -5.02 -5.20 5.94
C ASP A 267 -4.20 -5.28 4.64
N MET A 268 -4.73 -5.92 3.56
CA MET A 268 -4.09 -5.93 2.24
C MET A 268 -4.11 -4.54 1.59
N ALA A 269 -5.08 -3.68 1.90
CA ALA A 269 -5.08 -2.29 1.45
C ALA A 269 -3.81 -1.54 1.87
N LEU A 270 -3.19 -1.93 2.99
CA LEU A 270 -1.94 -1.37 3.51
C LEU A 270 -0.70 -1.74 2.67
N ILE A 271 -0.84 -2.62 1.69
CA ILE A 271 0.21 -2.84 0.68
C ILE A 271 0.39 -1.56 -0.16
N GLY A 272 -0.65 -0.75 -0.29
CA GLY A 272 -0.62 0.52 -1.01
C GLY A 272 -0.60 0.37 -2.53
N LYS A 273 -0.87 -0.84 -3.05
CA LYS A 273 -0.95 -1.16 -4.47
C LYS A 273 -1.97 -2.27 -4.70
N PRO A 274 -2.84 -2.20 -5.71
CA PRO A 274 -3.75 -3.29 -6.03
C PRO A 274 -2.97 -4.51 -6.54
N ILE A 275 -3.41 -5.69 -6.13
CA ILE A 275 -2.73 -6.95 -6.41
C ILE A 275 -3.59 -7.81 -7.32
N LYS A 276 -2.96 -8.56 -8.24
CA LYS A 276 -3.55 -9.67 -8.96
C LYS A 276 -2.90 -10.97 -8.48
N GLY A 277 -3.72 -11.87 -7.92
CA GLY A 277 -3.27 -13.13 -7.33
C GLY A 277 -4.31 -13.73 -6.40
N ARG A 278 -4.17 -15.02 -6.11
CA ARG A 278 -5.04 -15.78 -5.24
C ARG A 278 -4.48 -15.86 -3.83
N ILE A 279 -5.18 -15.26 -2.85
CA ILE A 279 -4.81 -15.27 -1.44
C ILE A 279 -5.51 -16.42 -0.72
N ILE A 280 -4.74 -17.20 0.04
CA ILE A 280 -5.22 -18.24 0.94
C ILE A 280 -4.73 -17.91 2.34
N ALA A 281 -5.66 -17.59 3.23
CA ALA A 281 -5.39 -17.19 4.60
C ALA A 281 -5.92 -18.26 5.58
N THR A 282 -5.02 -18.90 6.31
CA THR A 282 -5.35 -19.87 7.35
C THR A 282 -5.13 -19.23 8.71
N ARG A 283 -6.16 -19.25 9.58
CA ARG A 283 -6.14 -18.61 10.89
C ARG A 283 -5.63 -17.15 10.83
N PRO A 284 -6.18 -16.29 9.93
CA PRO A 284 -5.71 -14.92 9.79
C PRO A 284 -6.01 -14.10 11.05
N GLY A 285 -5.20 -13.07 11.22
CA GLY A 285 -5.34 -12.02 12.23
C GLY A 285 -4.45 -10.85 11.86
N HIS A 286 -4.69 -9.69 12.44
CA HIS A 286 -4.01 -8.45 12.05
C HIS A 286 -2.48 -8.54 12.09
N THR A 287 -1.92 -9.33 13.03
CA THR A 287 -0.47 -9.53 13.14
C THR A 287 0.10 -10.23 11.89
N ILE A 288 -0.45 -11.40 11.51
CA ILE A 288 0.04 -12.13 10.34
C ILE A 288 -0.30 -11.40 9.04
N ASN A 289 -1.47 -10.74 8.97
CA ASN A 289 -1.89 -9.94 7.83
C ASN A 289 -0.91 -8.78 7.60
N ASN A 290 -0.52 -8.06 8.65
CA ASN A 290 0.45 -6.97 8.54
C ASN A 290 1.86 -7.48 8.18
N ARG A 291 2.31 -8.61 8.76
CA ARG A 291 3.58 -9.25 8.37
C ARG A 291 3.57 -9.59 6.87
N PHE A 292 2.47 -10.14 6.37
CA PHE A 292 2.31 -10.43 4.95
C PHE A 292 2.29 -9.16 4.10
N ALA A 293 1.54 -8.12 4.49
CA ALA A 293 1.52 -6.85 3.78
C ALA A 293 2.91 -6.21 3.71
N ARG A 294 3.70 -6.24 4.79
CA ARG A 294 5.10 -5.78 4.80
C ARG A 294 5.99 -6.59 3.86
N GLU A 295 5.83 -7.92 3.82
CA GLU A 295 6.62 -8.77 2.92
C GLU A 295 6.26 -8.50 1.45
N MET A 296 4.96 -8.32 1.16
CA MET A 296 4.50 -7.92 -0.17
C MET A 296 5.09 -6.57 -0.60
N ARG A 297 5.12 -5.57 0.28
CA ARG A 297 5.74 -4.27 0.00
C ARG A 297 7.24 -4.38 -0.28
N LYS A 298 7.97 -5.27 0.44
CA LYS A 298 9.37 -5.55 0.14
C LYS A 298 9.54 -6.19 -1.24
N GLU A 299 8.68 -7.15 -1.56
CA GLU A 299 8.74 -7.83 -2.85
C GLU A 299 8.42 -6.88 -4.02
N ILE A 300 7.40 -6.02 -3.86
CA ILE A 300 7.08 -4.96 -4.84
C ILE A 300 8.28 -4.04 -5.05
N ARG A 301 8.92 -3.56 -3.97
CA ARG A 301 10.12 -2.73 -4.06
C ARG A 301 11.29 -3.42 -4.75
N LYS A 302 11.48 -4.73 -4.51
CA LYS A 302 12.52 -5.50 -5.24
C LYS A 302 12.25 -5.52 -6.74
N HIS A 303 10.98 -5.67 -7.16
CA HIS A 303 10.60 -5.64 -8.56
C HIS A 303 10.71 -4.25 -9.19
N GLU A 304 10.38 -3.19 -8.46
CA GLU A 304 10.57 -1.80 -8.90
C GLU A 304 12.05 -1.46 -9.10
N ILE A 305 12.93 -2.09 -8.30
CA ILE A 305 14.40 -1.91 -8.35
C ILE A 305 15.08 -3.00 -9.21
N GLN A 306 14.34 -3.78 -10.00
CA GLN A 306 14.93 -4.79 -10.87
C GLN A 306 15.66 -4.15 -12.04
N ALA A 307 16.87 -4.69 -12.34
CA ALA A 307 17.65 -4.25 -13.50
C ALA A 307 16.85 -4.43 -14.80
N PRO A 308 16.88 -3.46 -15.70
CA PRO A 308 16.30 -3.62 -17.03
C PRO A 308 16.99 -4.76 -17.78
N PHE A 309 16.23 -5.44 -18.64
CA PHE A 309 16.83 -6.38 -19.56
C PHE A 309 17.65 -5.63 -20.61
N TYR A 310 18.88 -6.06 -20.86
CA TYR A 310 19.77 -5.46 -21.86
C TYR A 310 20.45 -6.52 -22.70
N ASP A 311 20.16 -6.53 -23.99
CA ASP A 311 20.91 -7.26 -25.00
C ASP A 311 21.70 -6.25 -25.86
N PRO A 312 23.05 -6.30 -25.85
CA PRO A 312 23.88 -5.42 -26.64
C PRO A 312 23.72 -5.61 -28.17
N ASN A 313 23.17 -6.75 -28.61
CA ASN A 313 22.94 -7.06 -30.02
C ASN A 313 21.62 -6.48 -30.57
N GLU A 314 20.69 -6.10 -29.70
CA GLU A 314 19.47 -5.47 -30.15
C GLU A 314 19.67 -3.99 -30.50
N PRO A 315 19.04 -3.50 -31.61
CA PRO A 315 19.13 -2.10 -31.98
C PRO A 315 18.51 -1.22 -30.90
N PRO A 316 19.14 -0.09 -30.52
CA PRO A 316 18.57 0.81 -29.51
C PRO A 316 17.36 1.57 -30.07
N VAL A 317 16.48 2.00 -29.16
CA VAL A 317 15.37 2.92 -29.48
C VAL A 317 15.91 4.29 -29.96
N MET A 318 17.02 4.75 -29.34
CA MET A 318 17.76 5.93 -29.80
C MET A 318 19.26 5.66 -29.71
N ASP A 319 19.96 5.94 -30.80
CA ASP A 319 21.42 5.95 -30.86
C ASP A 319 22.01 7.30 -30.39
N VAL A 320 23.32 7.41 -30.35
CA VAL A 320 24.02 8.61 -29.91
C VAL A 320 23.70 9.83 -30.77
N ASN A 321 23.39 9.65 -32.07
CA ASN A 321 23.08 10.77 -32.97
C ASN A 321 21.71 11.35 -32.62
N ARG A 322 20.70 10.48 -32.40
CA ARG A 322 19.38 10.92 -31.97
C ARG A 322 19.42 11.59 -30.60
N ILE A 323 20.23 11.07 -29.66
CA ILE A 323 20.44 11.69 -28.34
C ILE A 323 21.00 13.10 -28.47
N ARG A 324 21.95 13.32 -29.38
CA ARG A 324 22.56 14.65 -29.64
C ARG A 324 21.61 15.67 -30.23
N GLU A 325 20.54 15.23 -30.87
CA GLU A 325 19.48 16.13 -31.35
C GLU A 325 18.61 16.64 -30.19
N LEU A 326 18.46 15.82 -29.11
CA LEU A 326 17.65 16.15 -27.95
C LEU A 326 18.46 16.87 -26.87
N LEU A 327 19.68 16.39 -26.57
CA LEU A 327 20.50 16.93 -25.49
C LEU A 327 21.59 17.89 -26.04
N PRO A 328 21.77 19.03 -25.34
CA PRO A 328 22.83 19.99 -25.72
C PRO A 328 24.24 19.52 -25.34
N HIS A 329 24.35 18.52 -24.44
CA HIS A 329 25.62 18.03 -23.92
C HIS A 329 26.51 17.47 -25.02
N ARG A 330 27.83 17.75 -24.92
CA ARG A 330 28.88 17.24 -25.80
C ARG A 330 30.06 16.78 -24.97
N TYR A 331 31.04 16.14 -25.60
CA TYR A 331 32.26 15.71 -24.93
C TYR A 331 32.87 16.85 -24.08
N PRO A 332 33.28 16.61 -22.82
CA PRO A 332 33.29 15.32 -22.09
C PRO A 332 32.02 15.08 -21.28
N MET A 333 30.97 15.90 -21.36
CA MET A 333 29.80 15.88 -20.54
C MET A 333 28.60 15.08 -21.12
N GLN A 334 28.70 14.54 -22.31
CA GLN A 334 27.71 13.62 -22.83
C GLN A 334 27.93 12.23 -22.22
N LEU A 335 27.05 11.81 -21.31
CA LEU A 335 27.24 10.62 -20.50
C LEU A 335 26.22 9.48 -20.80
N VAL A 336 25.42 9.62 -21.88
CA VAL A 336 24.46 8.60 -22.31
C VAL A 336 24.83 8.17 -23.74
N ASP A 337 25.04 6.87 -23.94
CA ASP A 337 25.45 6.31 -25.22
C ASP A 337 24.26 5.90 -26.10
N LYS A 338 23.20 5.34 -25.47
CA LYS A 338 21.97 4.91 -26.15
C LYS A 338 20.78 4.83 -25.19
N ILE A 339 19.57 4.87 -25.76
CA ILE A 339 18.31 4.58 -25.07
C ILE A 339 17.80 3.24 -25.58
N ILE A 340 17.48 2.32 -24.68
CA ILE A 340 17.01 0.98 -25.01
C ILE A 340 15.51 0.78 -24.74
N GLU A 341 14.93 1.61 -23.87
CA GLU A 341 13.51 1.60 -23.58
C GLU A 341 13.03 3.03 -23.31
N ILE A 342 11.86 3.39 -23.82
CA ILE A 342 11.17 4.63 -23.51
C ILE A 342 9.66 4.42 -23.47
N GLY A 343 9.04 4.83 -22.38
CA GLY A 343 7.60 4.78 -22.15
C GLY A 343 7.05 6.18 -21.85
N PRO A 344 5.76 6.30 -21.52
CA PRO A 344 5.16 7.59 -21.19
C PRO A 344 5.74 8.26 -19.94
N THR A 345 6.20 7.47 -18.97
CA THR A 345 6.69 7.94 -17.67
C THR A 345 8.04 7.34 -17.27
N SER A 346 8.64 6.50 -18.10
CA SER A 346 9.89 5.82 -17.80
C SER A 346 10.82 5.75 -18.99
N ILE A 347 12.11 5.65 -18.72
CA ILE A 347 13.16 5.55 -19.73
C ILE A 347 14.33 4.72 -19.22
N VAL A 348 14.97 3.96 -20.11
CA VAL A 348 16.20 3.23 -19.81
C VAL A 348 17.32 3.68 -20.76
N GLY A 349 18.36 4.26 -20.16
CA GLY A 349 19.59 4.66 -20.83
C GLY A 349 20.75 3.72 -20.54
N VAL A 350 21.74 3.74 -21.43
CA VAL A 350 22.96 2.93 -21.32
C VAL A 350 24.19 3.82 -21.44
N LYS A 351 25.20 3.58 -20.61
CA LYS A 351 26.57 4.09 -20.79
C LYS A 351 27.59 2.96 -20.60
N ASN A 352 28.48 2.85 -21.56
CA ASN A 352 29.66 1.98 -21.43
C ASN A 352 30.81 2.75 -20.79
N ILE A 353 31.38 2.21 -19.75
CA ILE A 353 32.51 2.83 -19.05
C ILE A 353 33.82 2.25 -19.63
N THR A 354 34.50 3.06 -20.43
CA THR A 354 35.78 2.67 -21.02
C THR A 354 36.96 3.22 -20.22
N ALA A 355 38.14 2.64 -20.37
CA ALA A 355 39.37 3.16 -19.75
C ALA A 355 39.78 4.55 -20.29
N ASN A 356 39.20 4.99 -21.41
CA ASN A 356 39.47 6.27 -22.06
C ASN A 356 38.59 7.42 -21.57
N GLU A 357 37.76 7.20 -20.54
CA GLU A 357 36.95 8.29 -19.98
C GLU A 357 37.86 9.36 -19.34
N PRO A 358 37.64 10.66 -19.64
CA PRO A 358 38.55 11.73 -19.21
C PRO A 358 38.66 11.89 -17.70
N PHE A 359 37.63 11.53 -16.96
CA PHE A 359 37.63 11.64 -15.50
C PHE A 359 38.59 10.65 -14.81
N PHE A 360 39.02 9.54 -15.46
CA PHE A 360 39.97 8.60 -14.91
C PHE A 360 41.39 9.15 -14.83
N GLN A 361 41.69 10.23 -15.53
CA GLN A 361 42.98 10.92 -15.40
C GLN A 361 43.20 11.48 -13.97
N GLY A 362 42.10 11.80 -13.28
CA GLY A 362 42.15 12.38 -11.94
C GLY A 362 41.46 11.57 -10.86
N HIS A 363 40.53 10.67 -11.22
CA HIS A 363 39.66 9.99 -10.24
C HIS A 363 39.67 8.46 -10.38
N PHE A 364 40.67 7.69 -10.00
CA PHE A 364 42.01 8.09 -9.52
C PHE A 364 43.04 7.41 -10.40
N PRO A 365 44.22 7.99 -10.64
CA PRO A 365 45.21 7.42 -11.60
C PRO A 365 45.63 5.96 -11.33
N GLN A 366 45.66 5.55 -10.06
CA GLN A 366 46.04 4.19 -9.67
C GLN A 366 44.87 3.24 -9.42
N GLU A 367 43.67 3.78 -9.19
CA GLU A 367 42.43 3.04 -8.99
C GLU A 367 41.27 3.79 -9.69
N PRO A 368 41.07 3.54 -11.00
CA PRO A 368 40.04 4.26 -11.75
C PRO A 368 38.65 3.89 -11.28
N VAL A 369 37.91 4.90 -10.80
CA VAL A 369 36.53 4.79 -10.34
C VAL A 369 35.73 5.94 -10.95
N MET A 370 34.58 5.67 -11.57
CA MET A 370 33.70 6.71 -12.05
C MET A 370 33.20 7.57 -10.89
N PRO A 371 33.36 8.92 -10.95
CA PRO A 371 32.81 9.80 -9.93
C PRO A 371 31.32 9.58 -9.74
N GLY A 372 30.86 9.38 -8.49
CA GLY A 372 29.45 9.12 -8.21
C GLY A 372 28.55 10.25 -8.69
N VAL A 373 28.99 11.50 -8.60
CA VAL A 373 28.23 12.67 -9.08
C VAL A 373 28.00 12.62 -10.60
N LEU A 374 28.90 12.03 -11.39
CA LEU A 374 28.71 11.84 -12.84
C LEU A 374 27.72 10.71 -13.15
N GLN A 375 27.52 9.74 -12.24
CA GLN A 375 26.45 8.76 -12.37
C GLN A 375 25.08 9.44 -12.21
N ILE A 376 24.96 10.40 -11.27
CA ILE A 376 23.72 11.18 -11.08
C ILE A 376 23.47 12.09 -12.28
N GLU A 377 24.52 12.72 -12.82
CA GLU A 377 24.42 13.52 -14.04
C GLU A 377 23.94 12.68 -15.24
N ALA A 378 24.51 11.50 -15.48
CA ALA A 378 24.10 10.59 -16.54
C ALA A 378 22.65 10.11 -16.37
N MET A 379 22.22 9.86 -15.13
CA MET A 379 20.85 9.53 -14.77
C MET A 379 19.89 10.69 -15.12
N ALA A 380 20.29 11.92 -14.81
CA ALA A 380 19.49 13.10 -15.14
C ALA A 380 19.44 13.41 -16.65
N GLN A 381 20.54 13.18 -17.37
CA GLN A 381 20.53 13.25 -18.83
C GLN A 381 19.56 12.23 -19.43
N THR A 382 19.53 11.00 -18.92
CA THR A 382 18.57 9.98 -19.32
C THR A 382 17.13 10.45 -19.07
N GLY A 383 16.83 10.98 -17.88
CA GLY A 383 15.51 11.55 -17.58
C GLY A 383 15.18 12.78 -18.41
N GLY A 384 16.18 13.63 -18.72
CA GLY A 384 16.04 14.78 -19.60
C GLY A 384 15.61 14.38 -21.01
N ILE A 385 16.12 13.27 -21.55
CA ILE A 385 15.71 12.74 -22.86
C ILE A 385 14.22 12.37 -22.83
N LEU A 386 13.72 11.76 -21.76
CA LEU A 386 12.29 11.42 -21.62
C LEU A 386 11.41 12.67 -21.74
N VAL A 387 11.77 13.75 -21.04
CA VAL A 387 11.01 15.01 -21.03
C VAL A 387 11.14 15.73 -22.37
N LEU A 388 12.36 15.85 -22.90
CA LEU A 388 12.60 16.55 -24.17
C LEU A 388 11.98 15.84 -25.37
N ASN A 389 11.86 14.51 -25.32
CA ASN A 389 11.15 13.74 -26.35
C ASN A 389 9.62 13.99 -26.37
N SER A 390 9.08 14.60 -25.32
CA SER A 390 7.64 14.92 -25.20
C SER A 390 7.28 16.37 -25.56
N VAL A 391 8.26 17.22 -25.85
CA VAL A 391 8.03 18.63 -26.20
C VAL A 391 8.30 18.90 -27.68
N GLU A 392 7.66 19.94 -28.22
CA GLU A 392 7.95 20.45 -29.58
C GLU A 392 9.26 21.25 -29.57
N GLU A 393 10.04 21.15 -30.64
CA GLU A 393 11.34 21.84 -30.84
C GLU A 393 12.30 21.57 -29.66
N PRO A 394 12.65 20.28 -29.33
CA PRO A 394 13.43 19.93 -28.15
C PRO A 394 14.79 20.62 -28.07
N GLU A 395 15.40 20.96 -29.20
CA GLU A 395 16.66 21.71 -29.34
C GLU A 395 16.59 23.14 -28.77
N ARG A 396 15.39 23.67 -28.60
CA ARG A 396 15.15 25.01 -28.00
C ARG A 396 14.96 24.97 -26.48
N TRP A 397 15.11 23.81 -25.85
CA TRP A 397 14.92 23.68 -24.40
C TRP A 397 16.22 23.35 -23.71
N SER A 398 16.41 23.94 -22.55
CA SER A 398 17.49 23.60 -21.61
C SER A 398 16.94 23.00 -20.34
N THR A 399 17.68 22.08 -19.74
CA THR A 399 17.32 21.41 -18.50
C THR A 399 18.29 21.79 -17.39
N TYR A 400 17.76 22.16 -16.22
CA TYR A 400 18.57 22.59 -15.07
C TYR A 400 18.14 21.82 -13.82
N PHE A 401 19.11 21.30 -13.07
CA PHE A 401 18.84 20.77 -11.75
C PHE A 401 18.31 21.84 -10.81
N MET A 402 17.24 21.53 -10.10
CA MET A 402 16.74 22.33 -8.98
C MET A 402 17.07 21.69 -7.63
N LYS A 403 17.02 20.35 -7.56
CA LYS A 403 17.17 19.61 -6.31
C LYS A 403 17.59 18.18 -6.58
N ILE A 404 18.42 17.61 -5.69
CA ILE A 404 18.80 16.21 -5.69
C ILE A 404 18.66 15.70 -4.25
N ASP A 405 17.89 14.61 -4.06
CA ASP A 405 17.60 14.01 -2.76
C ASP A 405 17.91 12.52 -2.74
N GLY A 406 18.10 11.98 -1.54
CA GLY A 406 18.15 10.54 -1.31
C GLY A 406 19.25 9.82 -2.08
N VAL A 407 20.33 10.52 -2.45
CA VAL A 407 21.45 9.94 -3.18
C VAL A 407 22.14 8.89 -2.33
N LYS A 408 22.33 7.69 -2.92
CA LYS A 408 23.11 6.62 -2.33
C LYS A 408 24.03 6.00 -3.37
N PHE A 409 25.29 5.87 -3.04
CA PHE A 409 26.28 5.13 -3.81
C PHE A 409 26.54 3.81 -3.09
N ARG A 410 26.28 2.68 -3.77
CA ARG A 410 26.30 1.35 -3.16
C ARG A 410 27.52 0.54 -3.55
N GLN A 411 28.03 0.75 -4.77
CA GLN A 411 29.21 0.05 -5.28
C GLN A 411 30.04 0.98 -6.18
N LYS A 412 31.33 0.69 -6.30
CA LYS A 412 32.22 1.37 -7.25
C LYS A 412 31.82 0.99 -8.69
N VAL A 413 31.93 1.92 -9.59
CA VAL A 413 31.82 1.74 -11.04
C VAL A 413 33.21 1.92 -11.63
N VAL A 414 33.68 0.95 -12.39
CA VAL A 414 35.04 0.86 -12.87
C VAL A 414 35.10 0.67 -14.40
N PRO A 415 36.25 0.87 -15.06
CA PRO A 415 36.39 0.57 -16.48
C PRO A 415 35.99 -0.87 -16.81
N GLY A 416 35.22 -1.05 -17.86
CA GLY A 416 34.63 -2.33 -18.28
C GLY A 416 33.18 -2.54 -17.86
N ASP A 417 32.65 -1.73 -16.94
CA ASP A 417 31.23 -1.77 -16.55
C ASP A 417 30.33 -1.19 -17.65
N THR A 418 29.12 -1.71 -17.76
CA THR A 418 28.02 -1.12 -18.49
C THR A 418 26.96 -0.67 -17.50
N LEU A 419 26.66 0.63 -17.50
CA LEU A 419 25.62 1.22 -16.66
C LEU A 419 24.28 1.22 -17.38
N LEU A 420 23.24 0.75 -16.67
CA LEU A 420 21.85 0.89 -17.09
C LEU A 420 21.16 1.90 -16.16
N PHE A 421 20.64 2.97 -16.73
CA PHE A 421 19.91 4.03 -16.02
C PHE A 421 18.42 3.78 -16.17
N LYS A 422 17.73 3.30 -15.13
CA LYS A 422 16.27 3.22 -15.09
C LYS A 422 15.76 4.48 -14.39
N VAL A 423 15.04 5.33 -15.11
CA VAL A 423 14.51 6.60 -14.61
C VAL A 423 13.02 6.68 -14.82
N GLU A 424 12.29 7.13 -13.80
CA GLU A 424 10.83 7.22 -13.78
C GLU A 424 10.39 8.62 -13.32
N LEU A 425 9.37 9.19 -13.99
CA LEU A 425 8.67 10.38 -13.51
C LEU A 425 7.82 10.04 -12.29
N LEU A 426 7.99 10.79 -11.21
CA LEU A 426 7.19 10.66 -9.98
C LEU A 426 5.84 11.37 -10.07
N ALA A 427 5.73 12.34 -10.97
CA ALA A 427 4.51 13.08 -11.25
C ALA A 427 4.53 13.60 -12.69
N PRO A 428 3.36 13.90 -13.30
CA PRO A 428 3.29 14.56 -14.59
C PRO A 428 4.05 15.89 -14.58
N LEU A 429 4.63 16.25 -15.73
CA LEU A 429 5.30 17.54 -15.92
C LEU A 429 4.34 18.70 -15.64
N ARG A 430 4.71 19.61 -14.73
CA ARG A 430 3.90 20.80 -14.40
C ARG A 430 4.78 22.06 -14.40
N HIS A 431 4.36 23.09 -15.13
CA HIS A 431 5.08 24.37 -15.23
C HIS A 431 6.56 24.23 -15.59
N GLY A 432 6.90 23.24 -16.42
CA GLY A 432 8.29 22.96 -16.79
C GLY A 432 9.11 22.26 -15.69
N ILE A 433 8.48 21.83 -14.59
CA ILE A 433 9.16 21.12 -13.51
C ILE A 433 8.88 19.61 -13.63
N SER A 434 9.94 18.81 -13.64
CA SER A 434 9.91 17.35 -13.60
C SER A 434 10.53 16.84 -12.31
N SER A 435 9.86 15.91 -11.64
CA SER A 435 10.41 15.17 -10.49
C SER A 435 10.58 13.71 -10.88
N MET A 436 11.76 13.17 -10.67
CA MET A 436 12.14 11.84 -11.14
C MET A 436 12.84 11.05 -10.06
N LYS A 437 12.73 9.73 -10.15
CA LYS A 437 13.52 8.77 -9.40
C LYS A 437 14.32 7.91 -10.36
N GLY A 438 15.58 7.69 -10.05
CA GLY A 438 16.44 6.89 -10.90
C GLY A 438 17.28 5.89 -10.11
N TYR A 439 17.58 4.79 -10.80
CA TYR A 439 18.50 3.75 -10.36
C TYR A 439 19.54 3.50 -11.44
N VAL A 440 20.77 3.27 -11.01
CA VAL A 440 21.87 2.85 -11.90
C VAL A 440 22.24 1.42 -11.56
N PHE A 441 22.33 0.59 -12.58
CA PHE A 441 22.68 -0.82 -12.44
C PHE A 441 23.99 -1.13 -13.17
N VAL A 442 24.74 -2.08 -12.60
CA VAL A 442 25.79 -2.86 -13.28
C VAL A 442 25.38 -4.32 -13.16
N GLY A 443 25.09 -4.97 -14.30
CA GLY A 443 24.40 -6.26 -14.29
C GLY A 443 23.04 -6.16 -13.59
N ASP A 444 22.82 -7.01 -12.60
CA ASP A 444 21.60 -7.05 -11.76
C ASP A 444 21.67 -6.20 -10.47
N LYS A 445 22.82 -5.53 -10.22
CA LYS A 445 23.08 -4.83 -8.96
C LYS A 445 22.88 -3.32 -9.09
N VAL A 446 22.13 -2.73 -8.17
CA VAL A 446 22.04 -1.28 -8.03
C VAL A 446 23.37 -0.72 -7.51
N VAL A 447 24.02 0.12 -8.27
CA VAL A 447 25.27 0.81 -7.90
C VAL A 447 25.04 2.20 -7.34
N SER A 448 24.02 2.91 -7.82
CA SER A 448 23.58 4.18 -7.25
C SER A 448 22.08 4.43 -7.47
N GLU A 449 21.52 5.30 -6.64
CA GLU A 449 20.12 5.75 -6.72
C GLU A 449 20.01 7.21 -6.32
N ALA A 450 19.02 7.92 -6.87
CA ALA A 450 18.69 9.29 -6.49
C ALA A 450 17.23 9.63 -6.85
N THR A 451 16.70 10.63 -6.16
CA THR A 451 15.52 11.38 -6.59
C THR A 451 15.96 12.79 -6.96
N PHE A 452 15.50 13.32 -8.06
CA PHE A 452 15.92 14.66 -8.51
C PHE A 452 14.76 15.42 -9.14
N THR A 453 14.82 16.73 -9.01
CA THR A 453 13.89 17.67 -9.65
C THR A 453 14.67 18.53 -10.61
N ALA A 454 14.18 18.66 -11.83
CA ALA A 454 14.74 19.50 -12.87
C ALA A 454 13.67 20.43 -13.45
N GLN A 455 14.11 21.59 -13.90
CA GLN A 455 13.29 22.53 -14.66
C GLN A 455 13.72 22.52 -16.13
N ILE A 456 12.75 22.43 -17.02
CA ILE A 456 12.97 22.69 -18.44
C ILE A 456 12.56 24.12 -18.77
N VAL A 457 13.40 24.82 -19.50
CA VAL A 457 13.19 26.23 -19.87
C VAL A 457 13.37 26.37 -21.40
N LYS A 458 12.39 26.97 -22.06
CA LYS A 458 12.51 27.25 -23.49
C LYS A 458 13.50 28.41 -23.69
N ASN A 459 14.54 28.18 -24.52
CA ASN A 459 15.50 29.21 -24.88
C ASN A 459 14.84 30.26 -25.80
N LYS A 460 15.24 31.50 -25.66
CA LYS A 460 14.69 32.61 -26.45
C LYS A 460 15.03 32.50 -27.95
#